data_93a3d241784845eabbc66842db0cb818
#
_entry.id   93a3d241784845eabbc66842db0cb818
#
_cell.length_a   1.000
_cell.length_b   1.000
_cell.length_c   1.000
_cell.angle_alpha   90.00
_cell.angle_beta   90.00
_cell.angle_gamma   90.00
#
_symmetry.space_group_name_H-M   'P 1'
#
loop_
_entity.id
_entity.type
_entity.pdbx_description
1 polymer ?
#
loop_
_entity_poly.entity_id
_entity_poly.type
_entity_poly.pdbx_seq_one_letter_code
_entity_poly.pdbx_strand_id
1 'polypeptide(L)'
;MINNEEFHDEIGDNHISLSAQNPIRDDAFNITDDEKIEKIKKDVENILLTLGMDLTDDSLKGTPNRVAKMFVKEIFGGLNPAKKPKASTFENGYKYGEMLVEKNITLYSTCEHHLLPIIGRAHVAYISKGRVIGLSKINRIVEFYSKRPQVQERLTMQIVQELQIALGTDDVACIIDAKHLCVNSRGIKDIESSTVTSEFGGQFKNEQTRRELLDYIKLETKF
;
A
#
# COMPACT_ATOMS: atom_id res chain seq x y z
N MET A 1 -19.63 -16.59 -29.35
CA MET A 1 -18.87 -17.61 -28.61
C MET A 1 -17.46 -17.06 -28.50
N ILE A 2 -17.12 -16.49 -27.34
CA ILE A 2 -15.76 -16.01 -27.06
C ILE A 2 -15.00 -17.28 -26.66
N ASN A 3 -14.01 -17.68 -27.46
CA ASN A 3 -13.09 -18.74 -27.11
C ASN A 3 -12.46 -18.38 -25.76
N ASN A 4 -12.66 -19.22 -24.77
CA ASN A 4 -11.86 -19.26 -23.56
C ASN A 4 -10.46 -19.81 -23.94
N GLU A 5 -9.64 -19.01 -24.60
CA GLU A 5 -8.20 -19.21 -24.53
C GLU A 5 -7.81 -18.84 -23.11
N GLU A 6 -7.43 -19.84 -22.34
CA GLU A 6 -6.80 -19.70 -21.04
C GLU A 6 -5.62 -18.74 -21.20
N PHE A 7 -5.77 -17.52 -20.68
CA PHE A 7 -4.66 -16.62 -20.49
C PHE A 7 -3.78 -17.26 -19.39
N HIS A 8 -2.93 -18.20 -19.79
CA HIS A 8 -1.83 -18.65 -18.97
C HIS A 8 -0.83 -17.49 -18.91
N ASP A 9 -0.73 -16.87 -17.75
CA ASP A 9 0.25 -15.83 -17.43
C ASP A 9 1.60 -16.54 -17.19
N GLU A 10 2.19 -17.12 -18.25
CA GLU A 10 3.39 -17.97 -18.18
C GLU A 10 4.62 -17.24 -17.61
N ILE A 11 4.60 -15.92 -17.54
CA ILE A 11 5.73 -15.10 -17.08
C ILE A 11 5.66 -14.83 -15.57
N GLY A 12 4.47 -14.79 -14.97
CA GLY A 12 4.27 -14.49 -13.55
C GLY A 12 4.34 -15.68 -12.62
N ASP A 13 4.02 -16.87 -13.12
CA ASP A 13 3.79 -18.06 -12.29
C ASP A 13 5.07 -18.79 -11.85
N ASN A 14 6.25 -18.37 -12.34
CA ASN A 14 7.52 -19.06 -12.09
C ASN A 14 8.47 -18.34 -11.11
N HIS A 15 8.03 -17.28 -10.41
CA HIS A 15 8.90 -16.66 -9.41
C HIS A 15 8.96 -17.53 -8.13
N ILE A 16 10.18 -17.73 -7.63
CA ILE A 16 10.45 -18.66 -6.51
C ILE A 16 10.28 -17.98 -5.15
N SER A 17 10.42 -16.66 -5.08
CA SER A 17 10.34 -15.92 -3.81
C SER A 17 9.89 -14.47 -4.00
N LEU A 18 9.30 -13.91 -2.93
CA LEU A 18 8.99 -12.49 -2.83
C LEU A 18 10.03 -11.79 -1.96
N SER A 19 10.45 -10.59 -2.37
CA SER A 19 11.38 -9.79 -1.57
C SER A 19 10.70 -9.21 -0.33
N ALA A 20 11.38 -9.23 0.82
CA ALA A 20 10.90 -8.63 2.07
C ALA A 20 10.80 -7.09 1.97
N GLN A 21 11.59 -6.48 1.09
CA GLN A 21 11.53 -5.05 0.75
C GLN A 21 11.08 -4.87 -0.70
N ASN A 22 10.54 -3.69 -1.04
CA ASN A 22 10.29 -3.39 -2.45
C ASN A 22 11.61 -3.50 -3.24
N PRO A 23 11.63 -4.20 -4.38
CA PRO A 23 12.84 -4.38 -5.19
C PRO A 23 13.19 -3.09 -5.95
N ILE A 24 13.78 -2.13 -5.27
CA ILE A 24 14.19 -0.82 -5.81
C ILE A 24 15.66 -0.92 -6.19
N ARG A 25 16.01 -0.47 -7.41
CA ARG A 25 17.41 -0.42 -7.87
C ARG A 25 18.19 0.65 -7.09
N ASP A 26 19.48 0.44 -6.90
CA ASP A 26 20.37 1.38 -6.17
C ASP A 26 20.42 2.75 -6.84
N ASP A 27 20.33 2.81 -8.17
CA ASP A 27 20.38 4.02 -8.98
C ASP A 27 19.01 4.71 -9.18
N ALA A 28 17.93 4.20 -8.55
CA ALA A 28 16.56 4.63 -8.79
C ALA A 28 16.29 6.13 -8.51
N PHE A 29 17.17 6.75 -7.71
CA PHE A 29 17.04 8.16 -7.30
C PHE A 29 18.14 9.06 -7.87
N ASN A 30 18.93 8.57 -8.83
CA ASN A 30 19.92 9.37 -9.55
C ASN A 30 19.30 10.34 -10.56
N ILE A 31 18.01 10.17 -10.87
CA ILE A 31 17.22 11.04 -11.73
C ILE A 31 16.09 11.69 -10.95
N THR A 32 15.76 12.91 -11.33
CA THR A 32 14.69 13.70 -10.69
C THR A 32 13.31 13.19 -11.01
N ASP A 33 12.30 13.60 -10.20
CA ASP A 33 10.89 13.28 -10.48
C ASP A 33 10.45 13.80 -11.88
N ASP A 34 10.96 14.97 -12.32
CA ASP A 34 10.60 15.53 -13.63
C ASP A 34 11.23 14.72 -14.79
N GLU A 35 12.47 14.25 -14.63
CA GLU A 35 13.09 13.34 -15.62
C GLU A 35 12.34 12.00 -15.69
N LYS A 36 11.88 11.47 -14.55
CA LYS A 36 11.02 10.26 -14.52
C LYS A 36 9.72 10.50 -15.26
N ILE A 37 9.07 11.65 -15.04
CA ILE A 37 7.82 12.03 -15.72
C ILE A 37 8.01 12.08 -17.23
N GLU A 38 9.07 12.72 -17.72
CA GLU A 38 9.32 12.82 -19.17
C GLU A 38 9.62 11.46 -19.83
N LYS A 39 10.29 10.54 -19.12
CA LYS A 39 10.50 9.16 -19.61
C LYS A 39 9.20 8.39 -19.65
N ILE A 40 8.48 8.31 -18.53
CA ILE A 40 7.20 7.56 -18.42
C ILE A 40 6.16 8.14 -19.40
N LYS A 41 6.13 9.46 -19.62
CA LYS A 41 5.25 10.07 -20.60
C LYS A 41 5.46 9.49 -22.01
N LYS A 42 6.72 9.33 -22.45
CA LYS A 42 7.04 8.70 -23.74
C LYS A 42 6.63 7.24 -23.80
N ASP A 43 6.81 6.50 -22.70
CA ASP A 43 6.41 5.10 -22.62
C ASP A 43 4.89 4.95 -22.71
N VAL A 44 4.14 5.79 -22.01
CA VAL A 44 2.66 5.82 -22.08
C VAL A 44 2.18 6.25 -23.48
N GLU A 45 2.84 7.21 -24.11
CA GLU A 45 2.56 7.61 -25.50
C GLU A 45 2.73 6.41 -26.45
N ASN A 46 3.83 5.69 -26.33
CA ASN A 46 4.10 4.48 -27.13
C ASN A 46 3.05 3.38 -26.89
N ILE A 47 2.63 3.16 -25.63
CA ILE A 47 1.57 2.19 -25.31
C ILE A 47 0.27 2.56 -26.02
N LEU A 48 -0.18 3.82 -25.93
CA LEU A 48 -1.43 4.27 -26.54
C LEU A 48 -1.39 4.19 -28.07
N LEU A 49 -0.28 4.59 -28.69
CA LEU A 49 -0.09 4.46 -30.14
C LEU A 49 -0.10 3.00 -30.60
N THR A 50 0.54 2.11 -29.86
CA THR A 50 0.55 0.66 -30.13
C THR A 50 -0.86 0.06 -30.04
N LEU A 51 -1.70 0.56 -29.13
CA LEU A 51 -3.10 0.18 -29.01
C LEU A 51 -3.98 0.79 -30.13
N GLY A 52 -3.42 1.60 -31.02
CA GLY A 52 -4.14 2.22 -32.13
C GLY A 52 -4.91 3.49 -31.76
N MET A 53 -4.57 4.12 -30.60
CA MET A 53 -5.25 5.35 -30.17
C MET A 53 -4.68 6.57 -30.93
N ASP A 54 -5.58 7.49 -31.31
CA ASP A 54 -5.19 8.76 -31.96
C ASP A 54 -4.89 9.83 -30.89
N LEU A 55 -3.62 10.14 -30.69
CA LEU A 55 -3.18 11.15 -29.73
C LEU A 55 -3.28 12.59 -30.25
N THR A 56 -3.74 12.80 -31.50
CA THR A 56 -4.09 14.13 -31.99
C THR A 56 -5.47 14.57 -31.51
N ASP A 57 -6.30 13.61 -31.09
CA ASP A 57 -7.61 13.91 -30.48
C ASP A 57 -7.45 14.73 -29.20
N ASP A 58 -8.27 15.76 -29.05
CA ASP A 58 -8.20 16.73 -27.95
C ASP A 58 -8.39 16.10 -26.58
N SER A 59 -9.18 15.03 -26.47
CA SER A 59 -9.42 14.29 -25.23
C SER A 59 -8.21 13.47 -24.77
N LEU A 60 -7.37 12.99 -25.68
CA LEU A 60 -6.26 12.06 -25.45
C LEU A 60 -4.88 12.70 -25.44
N LYS A 61 -4.66 13.81 -26.17
CA LYS A 61 -3.35 14.45 -26.32
C LYS A 61 -2.62 14.74 -25.01
N GLY A 62 -3.36 14.97 -23.91
CA GLY A 62 -2.79 15.22 -22.58
C GLY A 62 -2.63 13.97 -21.72
N THR A 63 -3.14 12.81 -22.15
CA THR A 63 -3.18 11.58 -21.34
C THR A 63 -1.79 11.06 -20.97
N PRO A 64 -0.79 10.99 -21.85
CA PRO A 64 0.54 10.54 -21.49
C PRO A 64 1.16 11.33 -20.34
N ASN A 65 1.03 12.66 -20.38
CA ASN A 65 1.56 13.52 -19.30
C ASN A 65 0.78 13.37 -17.98
N ARG A 66 -0.56 13.23 -18.03
CA ARG A 66 -1.39 13.00 -16.83
C ARG A 66 -1.02 11.69 -16.15
N VAL A 67 -0.90 10.61 -16.92
CA VAL A 67 -0.52 9.28 -16.39
C VAL A 67 0.88 9.31 -15.80
N ALA A 68 1.86 9.90 -16.48
CA ALA A 68 3.22 10.00 -15.99
C ALA A 68 3.30 10.78 -14.66
N LYS A 69 2.63 11.92 -14.56
CA LYS A 69 2.56 12.69 -13.30
C LYS A 69 1.88 11.92 -12.18
N MET A 70 0.77 11.27 -12.47
CA MET A 70 0.04 10.42 -11.53
C MET A 70 0.95 9.31 -10.99
N PHE A 71 1.67 8.60 -11.85
CA PHE A 71 2.58 7.53 -11.44
C PHE A 71 3.68 8.04 -10.50
N VAL A 72 4.39 9.10 -10.87
CA VAL A 72 5.55 9.57 -10.11
C VAL A 72 5.15 10.31 -8.83
N LYS A 73 4.10 11.13 -8.88
CA LYS A 73 3.77 12.05 -7.77
C LYS A 73 2.70 11.50 -6.82
N GLU A 74 1.84 10.58 -7.30
CA GLU A 74 0.68 10.11 -6.55
C GLU A 74 0.80 8.62 -6.21
N ILE A 75 0.60 7.71 -7.21
CA ILE A 75 0.46 6.26 -6.96
C ILE A 75 1.78 5.64 -6.48
N PHE A 76 2.92 6.07 -7.01
CA PHE A 76 4.24 5.53 -6.64
C PHE A 76 5.12 6.55 -5.90
N GLY A 77 4.51 7.61 -5.35
CA GLY A 77 5.23 8.64 -4.60
C GLY A 77 5.94 8.11 -3.35
N GLY A 78 5.45 7.01 -2.77
CA GLY A 78 6.05 6.33 -1.62
C GLY A 78 7.33 5.56 -1.92
N LEU A 79 7.72 5.40 -3.19
CA LEU A 79 9.04 4.86 -3.54
C LEU A 79 10.16 5.82 -3.16
N ASN A 80 9.92 7.13 -3.21
CA ASN A 80 10.94 8.13 -2.91
C ASN A 80 11.15 8.23 -1.38
N PRO A 81 12.32 7.82 -0.85
CA PRO A 81 12.60 7.85 0.59
C PRO A 81 12.58 9.26 1.18
N ALA A 82 12.85 10.29 0.38
CA ALA A 82 12.77 11.69 0.82
C ALA A 82 11.34 12.14 1.16
N LYS A 83 10.31 11.43 0.67
CA LYS A 83 8.90 11.68 0.97
C LYS A 83 8.41 10.91 2.20
N LYS A 84 9.27 10.11 2.83
CA LYS A 84 8.90 9.37 4.05
C LYS A 84 8.44 10.33 5.15
N PRO A 85 7.24 10.13 5.73
CA PRO A 85 6.74 11.01 6.77
C PRO A 85 7.60 10.89 8.03
N LYS A 86 7.93 12.04 8.65
CA LYS A 86 8.54 12.03 9.96
C LYS A 86 7.52 11.51 10.99
N ALA A 87 7.82 10.41 11.63
CA ALA A 87 7.03 9.86 12.72
C ALA A 87 7.27 10.71 13.98
N SER A 88 6.48 11.78 14.17
CA SER A 88 6.57 12.58 15.39
C SER A 88 5.95 11.81 16.55
N THR A 89 6.76 11.43 17.50
CA THR A 89 6.36 10.76 18.73
C THR A 89 6.57 11.69 19.93
N PHE A 90 5.82 11.46 21.00
CA PHE A 90 5.83 12.24 22.24
C PHE A 90 6.00 11.27 23.43
N GLU A 91 6.47 11.82 24.55
CA GLU A 91 6.46 11.05 25.80
C GLU A 91 5.00 10.82 26.26
N ASN A 92 4.72 9.62 26.73
CA ASN A 92 3.42 9.23 27.27
C ASN A 92 3.29 9.74 28.73
N GLY A 93 3.25 11.07 28.94
CA GLY A 93 3.25 11.69 30.24
C GLY A 93 2.04 11.33 31.12
N TYR A 94 0.91 11.00 30.51
CA TYR A 94 -0.30 10.53 31.22
C TYR A 94 -0.33 9.00 31.41
N LYS A 95 0.73 8.29 31.03
CA LYS A 95 0.94 6.87 31.27
C LYS A 95 -0.20 5.96 30.76
N TYR A 96 -0.79 6.31 29.63
CA TYR A 96 -1.78 5.44 28.99
C TYR A 96 -1.10 4.14 28.54
N GLY A 97 -1.45 3.04 29.19
CA GLY A 97 -0.84 1.72 28.98
C GLY A 97 -1.73 0.72 28.25
N GLU A 98 -2.94 1.14 27.84
CA GLU A 98 -3.89 0.29 27.14
C GLU A 98 -3.62 0.29 25.63
N MET A 99 -4.31 -0.60 24.90
CA MET A 99 -4.28 -0.64 23.44
C MET A 99 -4.90 0.60 22.84
N LEU A 100 -4.20 1.24 21.91
CA LEU A 100 -4.76 2.25 21.02
C LEU A 100 -4.97 1.62 19.64
N VAL A 101 -6.15 1.81 19.07
CA VAL A 101 -6.50 1.31 17.73
C VAL A 101 -6.94 2.47 16.84
N GLU A 102 -6.23 2.67 15.75
CA GLU A 102 -6.64 3.51 14.63
C GLU A 102 -7.22 2.59 13.55
N LYS A 103 -8.53 2.63 13.37
CA LYS A 103 -9.22 1.69 12.49
C LYS A 103 -9.82 2.36 11.26
N ASN A 104 -10.13 1.57 10.23
CA ASN A 104 -10.74 2.02 8.98
C ASN A 104 -9.89 3.06 8.22
N ILE A 105 -8.56 3.02 8.36
CA ILE A 105 -7.65 3.84 7.59
C ILE A 105 -7.83 3.48 6.12
N THR A 106 -8.23 4.45 5.31
CA THR A 106 -8.39 4.23 3.86
C THR A 106 -7.06 3.83 3.23
N LEU A 107 -7.08 2.76 2.45
CA LEU A 107 -5.91 2.20 1.80
C LEU A 107 -6.12 2.16 0.29
N TYR A 108 -5.23 2.84 -0.43
CA TYR A 108 -5.07 2.75 -1.87
C TYR A 108 -3.63 2.34 -2.18
N SER A 109 -3.45 1.15 -2.72
CA SER A 109 -2.17 0.62 -3.13
C SER A 109 -2.25 0.09 -4.56
N THR A 110 -1.17 -0.50 -5.06
CA THR A 110 -1.07 -1.01 -6.42
C THR A 110 -0.39 -2.36 -6.40
N CYS A 111 -1.03 -3.36 -6.98
CA CYS A 111 -0.45 -4.70 -7.13
C CYS A 111 0.82 -4.63 -8.00
N GLU A 112 1.93 -5.17 -7.52
CA GLU A 112 3.21 -5.12 -8.24
C GLU A 112 3.22 -5.96 -9.52
N HIS A 113 2.36 -6.99 -9.63
CA HIS A 113 2.34 -7.90 -10.77
C HIS A 113 1.64 -7.30 -12.01
N HIS A 114 0.56 -6.53 -11.82
CA HIS A 114 -0.26 -6.00 -12.92
C HIS A 114 -0.44 -4.49 -12.91
N LEU A 115 0.13 -3.79 -11.93
CA LEU A 115 -0.04 -2.35 -11.67
C LEU A 115 -1.52 -1.92 -11.57
N LEU A 116 -2.39 -2.83 -11.16
CA LEU A 116 -3.80 -2.55 -10.88
C LEU A 116 -4.02 -2.24 -9.40
N PRO A 117 -5.05 -1.44 -9.07
CA PRO A 117 -5.29 -0.99 -7.71
C PRO A 117 -5.58 -2.13 -6.72
N ILE A 118 -5.11 -1.93 -5.49
CA ILE A 118 -5.53 -2.62 -4.28
C ILE A 118 -6.26 -1.59 -3.44
N ILE A 119 -7.53 -1.82 -3.13
CA ILE A 119 -8.40 -0.84 -2.46
C ILE A 119 -9.01 -1.48 -1.22
N GLY A 120 -8.81 -0.85 -0.07
CA GLY A 120 -9.31 -1.43 1.18
C GLY A 120 -9.14 -0.52 2.38
N ARG A 121 -8.96 -1.17 3.52
CA ARG A 121 -8.77 -0.52 4.81
C ARG A 121 -7.67 -1.18 5.60
N ALA A 122 -6.91 -0.36 6.31
CA ALA A 122 -5.96 -0.82 7.31
C ALA A 122 -6.45 -0.49 8.72
N HIS A 123 -6.15 -1.37 9.65
CA HIS A 123 -6.36 -1.21 11.08
C HIS A 123 -5.02 -1.35 11.75
N VAL A 124 -4.60 -0.34 12.48
CA VAL A 124 -3.31 -0.29 13.16
C VAL A 124 -3.54 -0.17 14.66
N ALA A 125 -2.83 -0.99 15.42
CA ALA A 125 -2.88 -0.94 16.88
C ALA A 125 -1.49 -0.90 17.47
N TYR A 126 -1.35 -0.26 18.64
CA TYR A 126 -0.13 -0.34 19.43
C TYR A 126 -0.42 -0.24 20.93
N ILE A 127 0.50 -0.77 21.74
CA ILE A 127 0.53 -0.58 23.21
C ILE A 127 1.81 0.19 23.51
N SER A 128 1.65 1.35 24.17
CA SER A 128 2.76 2.25 24.46
C SER A 128 3.70 1.70 25.52
N LYS A 129 5.00 1.78 25.26
CA LYS A 129 6.08 1.59 26.26
C LYS A 129 6.81 2.91 26.56
N GLY A 130 6.04 3.97 26.78
CA GLY A 130 6.57 5.29 27.15
C GLY A 130 6.56 6.32 26.03
N ARG A 131 6.21 5.94 24.78
CA ARG A 131 6.05 6.86 23.65
C ARG A 131 4.70 6.66 22.99
N VAL A 132 4.11 7.75 22.53
CA VAL A 132 2.87 7.78 21.74
C VAL A 132 3.11 8.51 20.43
N ILE A 133 2.30 8.22 19.41
CA ILE A 133 2.39 8.81 18.09
C ILE A 133 1.11 9.58 17.76
N GLY A 134 1.22 10.68 17.04
CA GLY A 134 0.04 11.39 16.55
C GLY A 134 -0.75 10.54 15.56
N LEU A 135 -2.08 10.46 15.72
CA LEU A 135 -2.97 9.61 14.89
C LEU A 135 -2.77 9.88 13.39
N SER A 136 -2.69 11.14 12.98
CA SER A 136 -2.42 11.51 11.58
C SER A 136 -1.07 11.00 11.05
N LYS A 137 -0.11 10.66 11.92
CA LYS A 137 1.17 10.09 11.50
C LYS A 137 1.04 8.61 11.18
N ILE A 138 0.18 7.88 11.90
CA ILE A 138 -0.18 6.49 11.56
C ILE A 138 -0.76 6.46 10.15
N ASN A 139 -1.77 7.31 9.87
CA ASN A 139 -2.39 7.38 8.54
C ASN A 139 -1.37 7.69 7.44
N ARG A 140 -0.44 8.64 7.67
CA ARG A 140 0.61 8.98 6.69
C ARG A 140 1.63 7.87 6.47
N ILE A 141 1.93 7.06 7.50
CA ILE A 141 2.81 5.89 7.36
C ILE A 141 2.11 4.83 6.50
N VAL A 142 0.84 4.53 6.78
CA VAL A 142 0.04 3.62 5.95
C VAL A 142 0.02 4.10 4.51
N GLU A 143 -0.29 5.37 4.26
CA GLU A 143 -0.31 5.98 2.94
C GLU A 143 1.05 5.88 2.23
N PHE A 144 2.15 6.19 2.91
CA PHE A 144 3.49 6.18 2.33
C PHE A 144 3.90 4.79 1.83
N TYR A 145 3.65 3.75 2.64
CA TYR A 145 3.96 2.38 2.25
C TYR A 145 2.98 1.82 1.22
N SER A 146 1.74 2.29 1.21
CA SER A 146 0.74 1.92 0.20
C SER A 146 1.05 2.49 -1.18
N LYS A 147 1.66 3.68 -1.27
CA LYS A 147 2.01 4.34 -2.54
C LYS A 147 3.27 3.76 -3.19
N ARG A 148 3.26 2.43 -3.39
CA ARG A 148 4.33 1.64 -4.03
C ARG A 148 3.69 0.49 -4.80
N PRO A 149 4.40 -0.12 -5.78
CA PRO A 149 4.04 -1.46 -6.22
C PRO A 149 4.20 -2.43 -5.04
N GLN A 150 3.14 -3.16 -4.67
CA GLN A 150 3.09 -3.96 -3.45
C GLN A 150 2.51 -5.36 -3.66
N VAL A 151 2.90 -6.28 -2.77
CA VAL A 151 2.07 -7.37 -2.31
C VAL A 151 1.55 -7.04 -0.92
N GLN A 152 0.34 -7.45 -0.59
CA GLN A 152 -0.35 -7.00 0.62
C GLN A 152 0.36 -7.44 1.91
N GLU A 153 0.96 -8.61 1.90
CA GLU A 153 1.73 -9.17 3.00
C GLU A 153 2.93 -8.28 3.36
N ARG A 154 3.72 -7.90 2.35
CA ARG A 154 4.86 -6.98 2.51
C ARG A 154 4.41 -5.63 3.05
N LEU A 155 3.34 -5.08 2.50
CA LEU A 155 2.76 -3.81 2.94
C LEU A 155 2.41 -3.85 4.43
N THR A 156 1.73 -4.92 4.87
CA THR A 156 1.34 -5.14 6.26
C THR A 156 2.56 -5.16 7.19
N MET A 157 3.59 -5.93 6.80
CA MET A 157 4.84 -6.03 7.57
C MET A 157 5.60 -4.70 7.64
N GLN A 158 5.70 -3.97 6.52
CA GLN A 158 6.42 -2.68 6.47
C GLN A 158 5.77 -1.62 7.37
N ILE A 159 4.43 -1.58 7.44
CA ILE A 159 3.71 -0.67 8.33
C ILE A 159 4.04 -0.99 9.79
N VAL A 160 4.00 -2.27 10.19
CA VAL A 160 4.32 -2.69 11.56
C VAL A 160 5.75 -2.35 11.92
N GLN A 161 6.73 -2.72 11.08
CA GLN A 161 8.14 -2.46 11.32
C GLN A 161 8.43 -0.97 11.49
N GLU A 162 7.86 -0.12 10.64
CA GLU A 162 8.04 1.33 10.74
C GLU A 162 7.51 1.89 12.06
N LEU A 163 6.35 1.44 12.49
CA LEU A 163 5.73 1.89 13.73
C LEU A 163 6.47 1.36 14.96
N GLN A 164 6.99 0.13 14.92
CA GLN A 164 7.84 -0.42 15.98
C GLN A 164 9.09 0.44 16.18
N ILE A 165 9.75 0.81 15.07
CA ILE A 165 10.93 1.70 15.13
C ILE A 165 10.55 3.07 15.69
N ALA A 166 9.46 3.67 15.21
CA ALA A 166 9.04 5.01 15.63
C ALA A 166 8.63 5.07 17.11
N LEU A 167 7.94 4.05 17.61
CA LEU A 167 7.42 3.97 18.98
C LEU A 167 8.43 3.39 19.98
N GLY A 168 9.46 2.68 19.49
CA GLY A 168 10.41 1.98 20.34
C GLY A 168 9.79 0.82 21.13
N THR A 169 8.83 0.11 20.52
CA THR A 169 8.13 -1.03 21.10
C THR A 169 7.83 -2.08 20.04
N ASP A 170 7.89 -3.36 20.41
CA ASP A 170 7.46 -4.46 19.56
C ASP A 170 5.92 -4.60 19.52
N ASP A 171 5.21 -3.96 20.45
CA ASP A 171 3.78 -4.11 20.66
C ASP A 171 2.99 -3.28 19.65
N VAL A 172 3.06 -3.70 18.37
CA VAL A 172 2.37 -3.09 17.23
C VAL A 172 1.71 -4.19 16.43
N ALA A 173 0.51 -3.91 15.91
CA ALA A 173 -0.20 -4.79 14.99
C ALA A 173 -0.79 -4.01 13.81
N CYS A 174 -0.91 -4.68 12.67
CA CYS A 174 -1.62 -4.17 11.50
C CYS A 174 -2.47 -5.29 10.90
N ILE A 175 -3.70 -4.95 10.52
CA ILE A 175 -4.58 -5.81 9.74
C ILE A 175 -5.03 -5.01 8.52
N ILE A 176 -4.94 -5.61 7.34
CA ILE A 176 -5.41 -5.01 6.09
C ILE A 176 -6.47 -5.92 5.48
N ASP A 177 -7.62 -5.36 5.14
CA ASP A 177 -8.67 -6.01 4.33
C ASP A 177 -8.85 -5.19 3.05
N ALA A 178 -8.58 -5.82 1.89
CA ALA A 178 -8.59 -5.13 0.62
C ALA A 178 -9.02 -6.00 -0.56
N LYS A 179 -9.63 -5.35 -1.55
CA LYS A 179 -9.93 -5.92 -2.86
C LYS A 179 -8.77 -5.68 -3.81
N HIS A 180 -8.39 -6.72 -4.55
CA HIS A 180 -7.35 -6.70 -5.55
C HIS A 180 -7.96 -6.62 -6.94
N LEU A 181 -7.93 -5.47 -7.59
CA LEU A 181 -8.55 -5.32 -8.91
C LEU A 181 -7.86 -6.17 -10.00
N CYS A 182 -6.64 -6.64 -9.77
CA CYS A 182 -6.01 -7.62 -10.65
C CYS A 182 -6.72 -9.00 -10.65
N VAL A 183 -7.48 -9.30 -9.59
CA VAL A 183 -8.34 -10.49 -9.47
C VAL A 183 -9.80 -10.15 -9.80
N ASN A 184 -10.30 -9.02 -9.23
CA ASN A 184 -11.72 -8.69 -9.33
C ASN A 184 -12.14 -8.16 -10.71
N SER A 185 -11.30 -7.38 -11.42
CA SER A 185 -11.66 -6.68 -12.66
C SER A 185 -11.22 -7.40 -13.95
N ARG A 186 -10.31 -8.36 -13.86
CA ARG A 186 -9.77 -9.17 -14.97
C ARG A 186 -9.42 -10.58 -14.50
N GLY A 187 -8.98 -11.46 -15.40
CA GLY A 187 -8.61 -12.84 -15.07
C GLY A 187 -9.79 -13.59 -14.46
N ILE A 188 -9.72 -13.90 -13.18
CA ILE A 188 -10.75 -14.66 -12.44
C ILE A 188 -12.08 -13.90 -12.35
N LYS A 189 -12.06 -12.55 -12.28
CA LYS A 189 -13.25 -11.68 -12.21
C LYS A 189 -14.17 -11.95 -11.00
N ASP A 190 -13.60 -12.40 -9.89
CA ASP A 190 -14.35 -12.59 -8.65
C ASP A 190 -14.47 -11.26 -7.91
N ILE A 191 -15.62 -10.59 -8.08
CA ILE A 191 -15.88 -9.25 -7.53
C ILE A 191 -16.17 -9.25 -6.02
N GLU A 192 -16.51 -10.40 -5.45
CA GLU A 192 -16.85 -10.50 -4.02
C GLU A 192 -15.63 -10.81 -3.15
N SER A 193 -14.57 -11.40 -3.72
CA SER A 193 -13.39 -11.75 -2.94
C SER A 193 -12.65 -10.53 -2.41
N SER A 194 -12.16 -10.63 -1.19
CA SER A 194 -11.19 -9.74 -0.57
C SER A 194 -10.05 -10.55 0.05
N THR A 195 -8.92 -9.91 0.26
CA THR A 195 -7.75 -10.51 0.91
C THR A 195 -7.54 -9.84 2.27
N VAL A 196 -7.42 -10.65 3.32
CA VAL A 196 -7.07 -10.15 4.66
C VAL A 196 -5.65 -10.60 5.00
N THR A 197 -4.80 -9.64 5.34
CA THR A 197 -3.45 -9.91 5.86
C THR A 197 -3.28 -9.29 7.24
N SER A 198 -2.45 -9.90 8.07
CA SER A 198 -2.18 -9.41 9.42
C SER A 198 -0.73 -9.62 9.81
N GLU A 199 -0.19 -8.68 10.57
CA GLU A 199 1.10 -8.79 11.24
C GLU A 199 0.92 -8.40 12.72
N PHE A 200 1.42 -9.24 13.62
CA PHE A 200 1.29 -9.10 15.06
C PHE A 200 2.66 -9.12 15.74
N GLY A 201 3.05 -7.99 16.33
CA GLY A 201 4.27 -7.86 17.13
C GLY A 201 4.02 -7.93 18.64
N GLY A 202 5.06 -8.24 19.41
CA GLY A 202 5.04 -8.18 20.86
C GLY A 202 3.84 -8.86 21.51
N GLN A 203 3.11 -8.12 22.35
CA GLN A 203 1.93 -8.60 23.08
C GLN A 203 0.78 -9.03 22.18
N PHE A 204 0.69 -8.51 20.94
CA PHE A 204 -0.34 -8.94 19.98
C PHE A 204 -0.17 -10.38 19.49
N LYS A 205 0.97 -11.03 19.79
CA LYS A 205 1.14 -12.48 19.59
C LYS A 205 0.31 -13.31 20.57
N ASN A 206 -0.11 -12.71 21.69
CA ASN A 206 -1.00 -13.34 22.67
C ASN A 206 -2.43 -13.39 22.11
N GLU A 207 -3.09 -14.53 22.27
CA GLU A 207 -4.44 -14.76 21.74
C GLU A 207 -5.49 -13.80 22.35
N GLN A 208 -5.40 -13.53 23.64
CA GLN A 208 -6.35 -12.64 24.32
C GLN A 208 -6.24 -11.22 23.79
N THR A 209 -5.01 -10.68 23.65
CA THR A 209 -4.77 -9.34 23.09
C THR A 209 -5.24 -9.23 21.65
N ARG A 210 -5.04 -10.30 20.84
CA ARG A 210 -5.58 -10.33 19.46
C ARG A 210 -7.10 -10.33 19.42
N ARG A 211 -7.76 -11.07 20.30
CA ARG A 211 -9.24 -11.07 20.38
C ARG A 211 -9.75 -9.67 20.72
N GLU A 212 -9.16 -9.03 21.71
CA GLU A 212 -9.49 -7.66 22.09
C GLU A 212 -9.34 -6.68 20.91
N LEU A 213 -8.23 -6.74 20.16
CA LEU A 213 -8.04 -5.96 18.96
C LEU A 213 -9.16 -6.18 17.93
N LEU A 214 -9.49 -7.45 17.66
CA LEU A 214 -10.55 -7.79 16.70
C LEU A 214 -11.93 -7.27 17.16
N ASP A 215 -12.20 -7.27 18.46
CA ASP A 215 -13.44 -6.72 19.01
C ASP A 215 -13.46 -5.18 18.89
N TYR A 216 -12.33 -4.48 19.12
CA TYR A 216 -12.25 -3.04 18.90
C TYR A 216 -12.46 -2.66 17.43
N ILE A 217 -11.94 -3.44 16.47
CA ILE A 217 -12.16 -3.22 15.05
C ILE A 217 -13.65 -3.30 14.69
N LYS A 218 -14.41 -4.20 15.31
CA LYS A 218 -15.86 -4.38 15.07
C LYS A 218 -16.73 -3.27 15.66
N LEU A 219 -16.22 -2.47 16.62
CA LEU A 219 -16.99 -1.38 17.19
C LEU A 219 -17.37 -0.38 16.10
N GLU A 220 -18.65 -0.05 16.01
CA GLU A 220 -19.14 0.95 15.06
C GLU A 220 -19.21 2.32 15.72
N THR A 221 -18.62 3.33 15.06
CA THR A 221 -18.80 4.73 15.43
C THR A 221 -19.99 5.26 14.64
N LYS A 222 -21.10 5.51 15.34
CA LYS A 222 -22.29 6.11 14.74
C LYS A 222 -22.27 7.61 15.01
N PHE A 223 -22.43 8.40 13.96
CA PHE A 223 -22.59 9.86 14.03
C PHE A 223 -24.00 10.22 13.63
#